data_7cefce08cb62d91422ec090e358851be
#
_entry.id   7cefce08cb62d91422ec090e358851be
#
_cell.length_a   1.000
_cell.length_b   1.000
_cell.length_c   1.000
_cell.angle_alpha   90.00
_cell.angle_beta   90.00
_cell.angle_gamma   90.00
#
_symmetry.space_group_name_H-M   'P 1'
#
loop_
_entity.id
_entity.type
_entity.pdbx_description
1 polymer ?
#
loop_
_entity_poly.entity_id
_entity_poly.type
_entity_poly.pdbx_seq_one_letter_code
_entity_poly.pdbx_strand_id
1 'polypeptide(L)'
;MNNLKNLRVEYLDAMLLHWPGTDENARLHAFEQGLRLKEKGVIRSMGVSNFQMDQLERLYEEFGIWPVINELELHPNYQQRELAAFCRERNIQLIAYSPIARGAYVDNQELLAIASRYGKSTAQVVLRWHTQKGLIPIPKSSHENRIRENADIFDFVLTDDELAAVDALECNGRMGQDPYKFPPAELMK
;
A
#
# COMPACT_ATOMS: atom_id res chain seq x y z
N MET A 1 18.87 -11.14 10.53
CA MET A 1 19.27 -12.37 9.79
C MET A 1 18.27 -13.54 9.91
N ASN A 2 17.39 -13.56 10.90
CA ASN A 2 16.39 -14.65 11.00
C ASN A 2 15.39 -14.68 9.84
N ASN A 3 15.04 -13.53 9.26
CA ASN A 3 14.05 -13.44 8.17
C ASN A 3 14.50 -14.19 6.91
N LEU A 4 15.76 -14.05 6.49
CA LEU A 4 16.28 -14.77 5.30
C LEU A 4 16.20 -16.28 5.49
N LYS A 5 16.59 -16.78 6.68
CA LYS A 5 16.50 -18.22 7.01
C LYS A 5 15.06 -18.71 6.99
N ASN A 6 14.12 -17.94 7.57
CA ASN A 6 12.71 -18.32 7.63
C ASN A 6 12.08 -18.34 6.24
N LEU A 7 12.45 -17.39 5.37
CA LEU A 7 11.98 -17.30 4.00
C LEU A 7 12.74 -18.26 3.05
N ARG A 8 13.86 -18.85 3.51
CA ARG A 8 14.73 -19.73 2.69
C ARG A 8 15.25 -19.05 1.43
N VAL A 9 15.66 -17.78 1.56
CA VAL A 9 16.23 -16.97 0.48
C VAL A 9 17.57 -16.40 0.89
N GLU A 10 18.40 -16.03 -0.08
CA GLU A 10 19.73 -15.46 0.15
C GLU A 10 19.69 -13.94 0.31
N TYR A 11 18.70 -13.28 -0.28
CA TYR A 11 18.47 -11.83 -0.21
C TYR A 11 16.96 -11.53 -0.24
N LEU A 12 16.60 -10.27 0.04
CA LEU A 12 15.25 -9.76 -0.15
C LEU A 12 15.24 -8.75 -1.30
N ASP A 13 14.23 -8.80 -2.16
CA ASP A 13 14.05 -7.78 -3.21
C ASP A 13 13.68 -6.42 -2.62
N ALA A 14 12.84 -6.41 -1.58
CA ALA A 14 12.51 -5.21 -0.84
C ALA A 14 12.36 -5.48 0.65
N MET A 15 12.72 -4.49 1.47
CA MET A 15 12.42 -4.44 2.90
C MET A 15 11.75 -3.11 3.20
N LEU A 16 10.72 -3.12 4.02
CA LEU A 16 9.98 -1.93 4.39
C LEU A 16 10.08 -1.65 5.90
N LEU A 17 10.21 -0.38 6.26
CA LEU A 17 9.88 0.07 7.61
C LEU A 17 8.36 0.10 7.73
N HIS A 18 7.81 -0.71 8.64
CA HIS A 18 6.36 -0.96 8.74
C HIS A 18 5.57 0.28 9.16
N TRP A 19 6.14 1.10 10.04
CA TRP A 19 5.54 2.34 10.53
C TRP A 19 6.61 3.40 10.74
N PRO A 20 6.27 4.70 10.55
CA PRO A 20 7.22 5.79 10.79
C PRO A 20 7.59 5.96 12.27
N GLY A 21 6.72 5.52 13.19
CA GLY A 21 6.88 5.76 14.61
C GLY A 21 6.74 7.25 14.98
N THR A 22 6.73 7.53 16.27
CA THR A 22 6.62 8.91 16.80
C THR A 22 7.96 9.57 17.07
N ASP A 23 9.07 8.82 17.03
CA ASP A 23 10.45 9.31 17.20
C ASP A 23 11.16 9.44 15.85
N GLU A 24 11.49 10.67 15.48
CA GLU A 24 12.18 10.97 14.22
C GLU A 24 13.58 10.37 14.16
N ASN A 25 14.36 10.49 15.25
CA ASN A 25 15.73 9.98 15.25
C ASN A 25 15.76 8.45 15.11
N ALA A 26 14.84 7.75 15.80
CA ALA A 26 14.70 6.30 15.67
C ALA A 26 14.30 5.90 14.24
N ARG A 27 13.40 6.66 13.59
CA ARG A 27 12.99 6.46 12.20
C ARG A 27 14.15 6.63 11.22
N LEU A 28 14.90 7.73 11.34
CA LEU A 28 16.08 7.99 10.51
C LEU A 28 17.13 6.90 10.68
N HIS A 29 17.44 6.54 11.92
CA HIS A 29 18.41 5.46 12.22
C HIS A 29 17.95 4.11 11.62
N ALA A 30 16.69 3.75 11.74
CA ALA A 30 16.17 2.51 11.18
C ALA A 30 16.27 2.48 9.64
N PHE A 31 15.99 3.61 8.97
CA PHE A 31 16.14 3.72 7.52
C PHE A 31 17.61 3.62 7.10
N GLU A 32 18.52 4.27 7.81
CA GLU A 32 19.97 4.17 7.61
C GLU A 32 20.45 2.71 7.70
N GLN A 33 20.00 1.97 8.71
CA GLN A 33 20.35 0.54 8.82
C GLN A 33 19.84 -0.27 7.63
N GLY A 34 18.65 0.07 7.09
CA GLY A 34 18.15 -0.51 5.85
C GLY A 34 19.06 -0.22 4.65
N LEU A 35 19.54 1.02 4.50
CA LEU A 35 20.49 1.38 3.44
C LEU A 35 21.82 0.61 3.57
N ARG A 36 22.32 0.43 4.77
CA ARG A 36 23.52 -0.41 5.02
C ARG A 36 23.31 -1.88 4.66
N LEU A 37 22.10 -2.43 4.86
CA LEU A 37 21.77 -3.78 4.40
C LEU A 37 21.70 -3.87 2.88
N LYS A 38 21.27 -2.81 2.20
CA LYS A 38 21.29 -2.70 0.73
C LYS A 38 22.74 -2.68 0.21
N GLU A 39 23.62 -1.88 0.80
CA GLU A 39 25.05 -1.85 0.45
C GLU A 39 25.73 -3.23 0.59
N LYS A 40 25.32 -4.01 1.61
CA LYS A 40 25.79 -5.38 1.83
C LYS A 40 25.16 -6.43 0.91
N GLY A 41 24.22 -6.04 0.04
CA GLY A 41 23.51 -6.96 -0.86
C GLY A 41 22.51 -7.89 -0.13
N VAL A 42 22.20 -7.64 1.14
CA VAL A 42 21.21 -8.41 1.91
C VAL A 42 19.79 -8.09 1.44
N ILE A 43 19.55 -6.83 1.08
CA ILE A 43 18.32 -6.38 0.42
C ILE A 43 18.66 -5.63 -0.87
N ARG A 44 17.78 -5.64 -1.85
CA ARG A 44 17.96 -4.90 -3.12
C ARG A 44 17.39 -3.50 -3.04
N SER A 45 16.29 -3.33 -2.31
CA SER A 45 15.54 -2.08 -2.24
C SER A 45 15.04 -1.80 -0.83
N MET A 46 15.04 -0.51 -0.48
CA MET A 46 14.49 -0.02 0.79
C MET A 46 13.18 0.72 0.54
N GLY A 47 12.13 0.31 1.21
CA GLY A 47 10.81 0.92 1.19
C GLY A 47 10.35 1.30 2.58
N VAL A 48 9.16 1.86 2.64
CA VAL A 48 8.48 2.26 3.88
C VAL A 48 7.01 1.90 3.82
N SER A 49 6.33 1.97 4.96
CA SER A 49 4.89 1.79 5.06
C SER A 49 4.29 2.82 6.00
N ASN A 50 3.15 3.39 5.62
CA ASN A 50 2.41 4.40 6.38
C ASN A 50 3.10 5.77 6.51
N PHE A 51 4.15 6.03 5.74
CA PHE A 51 4.84 7.33 5.78
C PHE A 51 4.02 8.41 5.08
N GLN A 52 3.95 9.58 5.72
CA GLN A 52 3.30 10.77 5.20
C GLN A 52 4.31 11.66 4.46
N MET A 53 3.84 12.71 3.77
CA MET A 53 4.68 13.54 2.91
C MET A 53 5.88 14.14 3.64
N ASP A 54 5.65 14.77 4.79
CA ASP A 54 6.70 15.37 5.62
C ASP A 54 7.75 14.36 6.08
N GLN A 55 7.31 13.14 6.41
CA GLN A 55 8.20 12.06 6.83
C GLN A 55 9.04 11.52 5.67
N LEU A 56 8.48 11.48 4.45
CA LEU A 56 9.20 11.12 3.23
C LEU A 56 10.21 12.20 2.85
N GLU A 57 9.82 13.49 2.91
CA GLU A 57 10.70 14.61 2.68
C GLU A 57 11.87 14.61 3.66
N ARG A 58 11.61 14.35 4.93
CA ARG A 58 12.66 14.26 5.95
C ARG A 58 13.68 13.13 5.68
N LEU A 59 13.23 11.97 5.15
CA LEU A 59 14.15 10.93 4.69
C LEU A 59 15.03 11.41 3.52
N TYR A 60 14.42 12.10 2.57
CA TYR A 60 15.15 12.63 1.42
C TYR A 60 16.16 13.71 1.80
N GLU A 61 15.80 14.63 2.70
CA GLU A 61 16.72 15.65 3.23
C GLU A 61 17.96 15.03 3.89
N GLU A 62 17.78 13.95 4.64
CA GLU A 62 18.86 13.30 5.38
C GLU A 62 19.75 12.42 4.49
N PHE A 63 19.14 11.66 3.57
CA PHE A 63 19.86 10.61 2.83
C PHE A 63 19.99 10.88 1.33
N GLY A 64 19.30 11.89 0.77
CA GLY A 64 19.29 12.19 -0.66
C GLY A 64 18.61 11.10 -1.51
N ILE A 65 17.83 10.21 -0.88
CA ILE A 65 17.23 9.02 -1.52
C ILE A 65 15.76 8.92 -1.13
N TRP A 66 14.88 8.75 -2.11
CA TRP A 66 13.49 8.36 -1.86
C TRP A 66 13.38 6.85 -1.61
N PRO A 67 12.50 6.40 -0.71
CA PRO A 67 12.15 4.98 -0.64
C PRO A 67 11.52 4.53 -1.97
N VAL A 68 11.76 3.30 -2.39
CA VAL A 68 11.20 2.79 -3.67
C VAL A 68 9.73 2.43 -3.57
N ILE A 69 9.23 2.19 -2.37
CA ILE A 69 7.85 1.77 -2.07
C ILE A 69 7.37 2.55 -0.86
N ASN A 70 6.09 2.97 -0.90
CA ASN A 70 5.32 3.32 0.29
C ASN A 70 4.04 2.46 0.31
N GLU A 71 3.92 1.57 1.29
CA GLU A 71 2.74 0.73 1.47
C GLU A 71 1.75 1.48 2.37
N LEU A 72 0.56 1.75 1.85
CA LEU A 72 -0.46 2.60 2.48
C LEU A 72 -1.82 1.92 2.56
N GLU A 73 -2.64 2.32 3.52
CA GLU A 73 -4.07 2.06 3.44
C GLU A 73 -4.65 2.85 2.25
N LEU A 74 -5.05 2.14 1.21
CA LEU A 74 -5.65 2.73 0.02
C LEU A 74 -6.83 1.89 -0.42
N HIS A 75 -7.99 2.51 -0.54
CA HIS A 75 -9.21 1.91 -1.04
C HIS A 75 -10.19 3.04 -1.48
N PRO A 76 -11.29 2.75 -2.18
CA PRO A 76 -12.17 3.78 -2.73
C PRO A 76 -12.62 4.85 -1.75
N ASN A 77 -12.88 4.49 -0.47
CA ASN A 77 -13.30 5.45 0.57
C ASN A 77 -12.13 6.24 1.19
N TYR A 78 -10.88 5.83 0.93
CA TYR A 78 -9.68 6.46 1.47
C TYR A 78 -8.54 6.41 0.46
N GLN A 79 -8.52 7.37 -0.45
CA GLN A 79 -7.62 7.37 -1.61
C GLN A 79 -6.29 8.10 -1.38
N GLN A 80 -6.19 8.91 -0.32
CA GLN A 80 -5.00 9.68 0.01
C GLN A 80 -4.41 10.43 -1.20
N ARG A 81 -5.26 11.12 -1.97
CA ARG A 81 -4.96 11.66 -3.31
C ARG A 81 -3.69 12.51 -3.37
N GLU A 82 -3.50 13.39 -2.38
CA GLU A 82 -2.32 14.27 -2.31
C GLU A 82 -1.04 13.47 -2.08
N LEU A 83 -1.05 12.54 -1.12
CA LEU A 83 0.09 11.66 -0.85
C LEU A 83 0.36 10.73 -2.04
N ALA A 84 -0.68 10.24 -2.70
CA ALA A 84 -0.53 9.39 -3.88
C ALA A 84 0.10 10.16 -5.06
N ALA A 85 -0.30 11.41 -5.28
CA ALA A 85 0.31 12.28 -6.29
C ALA A 85 1.79 12.58 -5.94
N PHE A 86 2.07 12.95 -4.69
CA PHE A 86 3.41 13.19 -4.19
C PHE A 86 4.35 11.99 -4.43
N CYS A 87 3.89 10.78 -4.11
CA CYS A 87 4.66 9.56 -4.32
C CYS A 87 4.91 9.29 -5.81
N ARG A 88 3.88 9.46 -6.65
CA ARG A 88 4.00 9.24 -8.11
C ARG A 88 5.04 10.15 -8.76
N GLU A 89 5.03 11.45 -8.42
CA GLU A 89 5.99 12.43 -8.93
C GLU A 89 7.44 12.10 -8.59
N ARG A 90 7.65 11.33 -7.50
CA ARG A 90 8.98 10.93 -6.99
C ARG A 90 9.35 9.50 -7.33
N ASN A 91 8.56 8.84 -8.18
CA ASN A 91 8.73 7.43 -8.54
C ASN A 91 8.71 6.47 -7.33
N ILE A 92 7.95 6.81 -6.29
CA ILE A 92 7.69 5.93 -5.14
C ILE A 92 6.48 5.07 -5.49
N GLN A 93 6.68 3.77 -5.65
CA GLN A 93 5.58 2.83 -5.93
C GLN A 93 4.66 2.70 -4.72
N LEU A 94 3.36 2.82 -4.96
CA LEU A 94 2.35 2.61 -3.93
C LEU A 94 1.87 1.17 -3.92
N ILE A 95 1.88 0.56 -2.73
CA ILE A 95 1.23 -0.70 -2.43
C ILE A 95 0.02 -0.40 -1.55
N ALA A 96 -1.14 -0.92 -1.92
CA ALA A 96 -2.40 -0.69 -1.22
C ALA A 96 -2.70 -1.85 -0.27
N TYR A 97 -2.57 -1.64 1.03
CA TYR A 97 -3.12 -2.59 2.00
C TYR A 97 -4.60 -2.29 2.30
N SER A 98 -5.32 -3.29 2.79
CA SER A 98 -6.79 -3.25 2.96
C SER A 98 -7.54 -2.76 1.70
N PRO A 99 -7.16 -3.17 0.47
CA PRO A 99 -7.65 -2.56 -0.76
C PRO A 99 -9.16 -2.68 -0.94
N ILE A 100 -9.79 -3.71 -0.37
CA ILE A 100 -11.24 -3.93 -0.40
C ILE A 100 -11.94 -3.48 0.89
N ALA A 101 -11.31 -2.63 1.71
CA ALA A 101 -11.85 -2.07 2.95
C ALA A 101 -12.58 -3.13 3.81
N ARG A 102 -11.95 -4.30 3.98
CA ARG A 102 -12.48 -5.45 4.75
C ARG A 102 -13.87 -5.92 4.31
N GLY A 103 -14.23 -5.71 3.05
CA GLY A 103 -15.52 -6.10 2.48
C GLY A 103 -16.61 -5.04 2.57
N ALA A 104 -16.26 -3.77 2.83
CA ALA A 104 -17.23 -2.67 2.96
C ALA A 104 -18.05 -2.40 1.67
N TYR A 105 -17.66 -2.99 0.54
CA TYR A 105 -18.26 -2.72 -0.76
C TYR A 105 -19.24 -3.80 -1.26
N VAL A 106 -19.50 -4.84 -0.48
CA VAL A 106 -20.29 -6.01 -0.92
C VAL A 106 -21.69 -5.60 -1.38
N ASP A 107 -22.33 -4.65 -0.67
CA ASP A 107 -23.69 -4.20 -0.93
C ASP A 107 -23.75 -2.82 -1.61
N ASN A 108 -22.61 -2.28 -2.09
CA ASN A 108 -22.58 -0.99 -2.78
C ASN A 108 -23.23 -1.12 -4.16
N GLN A 109 -24.35 -0.43 -4.37
CA GLN A 109 -25.20 -0.58 -5.56
C GLN A 109 -24.49 -0.16 -6.85
N GLU A 110 -23.67 0.88 -6.80
CA GLU A 110 -22.90 1.36 -7.96
C GLU A 110 -21.82 0.35 -8.36
N LEU A 111 -21.08 -0.19 -7.39
CA LEU A 111 -20.08 -1.24 -7.65
C LEU A 111 -20.74 -2.55 -8.10
N LEU A 112 -21.92 -2.90 -7.58
CA LEU A 112 -22.69 -4.05 -8.04
C LEU A 112 -23.12 -3.90 -9.50
N ALA A 113 -23.56 -2.70 -9.90
CA ALA A 113 -23.95 -2.41 -11.29
C ALA A 113 -22.75 -2.53 -12.24
N ILE A 114 -21.57 -2.02 -11.85
CA ILE A 114 -20.33 -2.17 -12.63
C ILE A 114 -19.93 -3.66 -12.69
N ALA A 115 -19.87 -4.34 -11.55
CA ALA A 115 -19.49 -5.74 -11.45
C ALA A 115 -20.35 -6.66 -12.35
N SER A 116 -21.67 -6.40 -12.38
CA SER A 116 -22.62 -7.17 -13.21
C SER A 116 -22.30 -7.10 -14.70
N ARG A 117 -21.79 -5.97 -15.21
CA ARG A 117 -21.43 -5.81 -16.63
C ARG A 117 -20.31 -6.76 -17.07
N TYR A 118 -19.41 -7.07 -16.15
CA TYR A 118 -18.23 -7.91 -16.40
C TYR A 118 -18.37 -9.34 -15.87
N GLY A 119 -19.51 -9.68 -15.22
CA GLY A 119 -19.66 -10.97 -14.53
C GLY A 119 -18.67 -11.16 -13.38
N LYS A 120 -18.29 -10.07 -12.70
CA LYS A 120 -17.30 -10.02 -11.63
C LYS A 120 -17.96 -9.63 -10.28
N SER A 121 -17.21 -9.79 -9.20
CA SER A 121 -17.61 -9.27 -7.88
C SER A 121 -17.21 -7.82 -7.67
N THR A 122 -17.80 -7.15 -6.69
CA THR A 122 -17.41 -5.80 -6.28
C THR A 122 -15.95 -5.74 -5.82
N ALA A 123 -15.46 -6.81 -5.19
CA ALA A 123 -14.04 -6.93 -4.80
C ALA A 123 -13.12 -6.91 -6.03
N GLN A 124 -13.45 -7.65 -7.09
CA GLN A 124 -12.68 -7.66 -8.33
C GLN A 124 -12.70 -6.29 -9.03
N VAL A 125 -13.85 -5.60 -9.05
CA VAL A 125 -13.96 -4.22 -9.58
C VAL A 125 -13.02 -3.28 -8.83
N VAL A 126 -13.02 -3.30 -7.50
CA VAL A 126 -12.16 -2.46 -6.67
C VAL A 126 -10.68 -2.80 -6.88
N LEU A 127 -10.32 -4.09 -6.95
CA LEU A 127 -8.94 -4.50 -7.20
C LEU A 127 -8.48 -4.09 -8.61
N ARG A 128 -9.36 -4.17 -9.61
CA ARG A 128 -9.08 -3.71 -10.96
C ARG A 128 -8.87 -2.19 -11.03
N TRP A 129 -9.71 -1.44 -10.31
CA TRP A 129 -9.53 0.01 -10.16
C TRP A 129 -8.14 0.36 -9.62
N HIS A 130 -7.64 -0.34 -8.57
CA HIS A 130 -6.28 -0.13 -8.08
C HIS A 130 -5.24 -0.34 -9.18
N THR A 131 -5.31 -1.47 -9.88
CA THR A 131 -4.29 -1.80 -10.89
C THR A 131 -4.32 -0.83 -12.07
N GLN A 132 -5.48 -0.36 -12.50
CA GLN A 132 -5.59 0.63 -13.57
C GLN A 132 -5.07 2.02 -13.14
N LYS A 133 -5.06 2.32 -11.85
CA LYS A 133 -4.45 3.54 -11.29
C LYS A 133 -2.95 3.37 -11.00
N GLY A 134 -2.32 2.26 -11.38
CA GLY A 134 -0.90 1.99 -11.14
C GLY A 134 -0.56 1.65 -9.69
N LEU A 135 -1.57 1.29 -8.88
CA LEU A 135 -1.40 0.83 -7.52
C LEU A 135 -1.24 -0.70 -7.48
N ILE A 136 -0.51 -1.23 -6.51
CA ILE A 136 -0.37 -2.67 -6.28
C ILE A 136 -1.25 -3.06 -5.08
N PRO A 137 -2.45 -3.62 -5.28
CA PRO A 137 -3.28 -4.06 -4.17
C PRO A 137 -2.78 -5.38 -3.59
N ILE A 138 -2.81 -5.51 -2.25
CA ILE A 138 -2.45 -6.73 -1.52
C ILE A 138 -3.63 -7.26 -0.71
N PRO A 139 -4.67 -7.82 -1.37
CA PRO A 139 -5.83 -8.35 -0.68
C PRO A 139 -5.48 -9.63 0.09
N LYS A 140 -5.95 -9.72 1.34
CA LYS A 140 -5.80 -10.93 2.18
C LYS A 140 -7.10 -11.74 2.19
N SER A 141 -7.00 -13.04 2.00
CA SER A 141 -8.10 -13.98 2.29
C SER A 141 -7.56 -15.27 2.90
N SER A 142 -8.37 -15.90 3.76
CA SER A 142 -8.16 -17.27 4.25
C SER A 142 -8.98 -18.30 3.47
N HIS A 143 -9.80 -17.88 2.51
CA HIS A 143 -10.65 -18.73 1.68
C HIS A 143 -10.02 -18.86 0.29
N GLU A 144 -9.75 -20.10 -0.13
CA GLU A 144 -9.09 -20.38 -1.41
C GLU A 144 -9.85 -19.79 -2.60
N ASN A 145 -11.16 -19.92 -2.64
CA ASN A 145 -11.98 -19.37 -3.73
C ASN A 145 -11.82 -17.85 -3.85
N ARG A 146 -11.79 -17.12 -2.72
CA ARG A 146 -11.58 -15.67 -2.72
C ARG A 146 -10.14 -15.29 -3.11
N ILE A 147 -9.14 -16.12 -2.79
CA ILE A 147 -7.76 -15.88 -3.24
C ILE A 147 -7.70 -15.97 -4.76
N ARG A 148 -8.34 -16.98 -5.37
CA ARG A 148 -8.43 -17.13 -6.83
C ARG A 148 -9.20 -15.96 -7.46
N GLU A 149 -10.35 -15.62 -6.91
CA GLU A 149 -11.19 -14.50 -7.34
C GLU A 149 -10.42 -13.17 -7.31
N ASN A 150 -9.70 -12.87 -6.22
CA ASN A 150 -8.89 -11.65 -6.10
C ASN A 150 -7.76 -11.55 -7.14
N ALA A 151 -7.28 -12.67 -7.69
CA ALA A 151 -6.26 -12.70 -8.74
C ALA A 151 -6.87 -12.60 -10.14
N ASP A 152 -8.16 -12.90 -10.31
CA ASP A 152 -8.87 -12.95 -11.59
C ASP A 152 -9.45 -11.57 -11.96
N ILE A 153 -8.53 -10.60 -12.19
CA ILE A 153 -8.88 -9.16 -12.40
C ILE A 153 -8.27 -8.59 -13.68
N PHE A 154 -7.62 -9.41 -14.52
CA PHE A 154 -6.88 -8.91 -15.69
C PHE A 154 -7.58 -9.17 -17.03
N ASP A 155 -8.72 -9.84 -17.03
CA ASP A 155 -9.51 -10.19 -18.21
C ASP A 155 -10.58 -9.15 -18.57
N PHE A 156 -10.70 -8.06 -17.83
CA PHE A 156 -11.60 -6.93 -18.09
C PHE A 156 -10.93 -5.59 -17.80
N VAL A 157 -11.48 -4.51 -18.34
CA VAL A 157 -10.98 -3.14 -18.15
C VAL A 157 -12.15 -2.24 -17.80
N LEU A 158 -12.04 -1.49 -16.70
CA LEU A 158 -13.01 -0.46 -16.33
C LEU A 158 -12.86 0.74 -17.26
N THR A 159 -13.99 1.30 -17.68
CA THR A 159 -14.03 2.55 -18.43
C THR A 159 -13.65 3.74 -17.56
N ASP A 160 -13.35 4.89 -18.18
CA ASP A 160 -13.04 6.12 -17.43
C ASP A 160 -14.21 6.58 -16.54
N ASP A 161 -15.46 6.42 -17.01
CA ASP A 161 -16.66 6.72 -16.22
C ASP A 161 -16.78 5.78 -15.00
N GLU A 162 -16.46 4.49 -15.17
CA GLU A 162 -16.49 3.52 -14.08
C GLU A 162 -15.35 3.78 -13.08
N LEU A 163 -14.16 4.16 -13.56
CA LEU A 163 -13.08 4.61 -12.68
C LEU A 163 -13.48 5.86 -11.88
N ALA A 164 -14.12 6.83 -12.54
CA ALA A 164 -14.62 8.04 -11.89
C ALA A 164 -15.71 7.73 -10.85
N ALA A 165 -16.60 6.77 -11.15
CA ALA A 165 -17.62 6.31 -10.22
C ALA A 165 -17.00 5.70 -8.95
N VAL A 166 -15.96 4.87 -9.10
CA VAL A 166 -15.20 4.34 -7.94
C VAL A 166 -14.49 5.48 -7.21
N ASP A 167 -13.88 6.44 -7.93
CA ASP A 167 -13.21 7.61 -7.34
C ASP A 167 -14.16 8.49 -6.52
N ALA A 168 -15.45 8.54 -6.88
CA ALA A 168 -16.48 9.32 -6.19
C ALA A 168 -16.85 8.75 -4.80
N LEU A 169 -16.44 7.51 -4.49
CA LEU A 169 -16.66 6.90 -3.17
C LEU A 169 -15.73 7.46 -2.07
N GLU A 170 -14.78 8.34 -2.41
CA GLU A 170 -13.90 8.99 -1.45
C GLU A 170 -14.67 9.72 -0.35
N CYS A 171 -14.37 9.41 0.91
CA CYS A 171 -14.99 10.06 2.07
C CYS A 171 -14.03 10.24 3.24
N ASN A 172 -12.72 10.17 2.98
CA ASN A 172 -11.66 10.20 4.00
C ASN A 172 -11.85 9.12 5.08
N GLY A 173 -12.36 7.97 4.65
CA GLY A 173 -12.80 6.85 5.49
C GLY A 173 -11.67 5.93 5.94
N ARG A 174 -10.66 6.43 6.65
CA ARG A 174 -9.58 5.64 7.24
C ARG A 174 -10.14 4.55 8.15
N MET A 175 -9.62 3.34 8.03
CA MET A 175 -9.97 2.19 8.88
C MET A 175 -8.81 1.76 9.79
N GLY A 176 -7.58 2.10 9.42
CA GLY A 176 -6.36 1.77 10.15
C GLY A 176 -5.94 2.84 11.16
N GLN A 177 -4.75 2.65 11.72
CA GLN A 177 -4.18 3.56 12.71
C GLN A 177 -3.70 4.87 12.07
N ASP A 178 -3.64 5.93 12.88
CA ASP A 178 -3.06 7.21 12.49
C ASP A 178 -1.52 7.10 12.46
N PRO A 179 -0.85 7.29 11.31
CA PRO A 179 0.60 7.17 11.21
C PRO A 179 1.41 8.12 12.08
N TYR A 180 0.82 9.25 12.48
CA TYR A 180 1.46 10.20 13.37
C TYR A 180 1.40 9.80 14.86
N LYS A 181 0.54 8.83 15.19
CA LYS A 181 0.28 8.39 16.58
C LYS A 181 0.66 6.92 16.81
N PHE A 182 0.94 6.17 15.75
CA PHE A 182 1.18 4.73 15.86
C PHE A 182 2.54 4.32 15.26
N PRO A 183 3.25 3.33 15.84
CA PRO A 183 3.00 2.82 17.19
C PRO A 183 3.34 3.86 18.26
N PRO A 184 2.63 3.90 19.39
CA PRO A 184 3.03 4.74 20.50
C PRO A 184 4.38 4.28 21.06
N ALA A 185 5.17 5.20 21.59
CA ALA A 185 6.56 4.94 22.02
C ALA A 185 6.70 3.78 23.01
N GLU A 186 5.65 3.51 23.81
CA GLU A 186 5.64 2.41 24.78
C GLU A 186 5.66 1.02 24.13
N LEU A 187 5.20 0.89 22.88
CA LEU A 187 5.20 -0.38 22.12
C LEU A 187 6.47 -0.59 21.30
N MET A 188 7.38 0.36 21.28
CA MET A 188 8.65 0.30 20.53
C MET A 188 9.83 -0.22 21.36
N LYS A 189 9.57 -0.77 22.56
CA LYS A 189 10.58 -1.33 23.46
C LYS A 189 10.87 -2.79 23.16
#